data_24246af4e1cc1603eaec71667f000b8a
#
_entry.id   24246af4e1cc1603eaec71667f000b8a
#
_cell.length_a   1.000
_cell.length_b   1.000
_cell.length_c   1.000
_cell.angle_alpha   90.00
_cell.angle_beta   90.00
_cell.angle_gamma   90.00
#
_symmetry.space_group_name_H-M   'P 1'
#
loop_
_entity.id
_entity.type
_entity.pdbx_description
1 polymer ?
#
loop_
_entity_poly.entity_id
_entity_poly.type
_entity_poly.pdbx_seq_one_letter_code
_entity_poly.pdbx_strand_id
1 'polypeptide(L)'
;MQAYHFFSPLLAPNQAWAAFDWQAFPATNTDLTSLTATTEACVPLARQHPLLHSCAPEWLENPGFREFIKKLGRDQAILAFPQNIATIKEQETACKALRQDGAHVALSIVENGIPKTLTTTSFDYLCLDVEHARNGIPLLDLINANQYGFQLVATGVHSHEQFDWAAAKRFSLMSSQFVATVDMRAPVDADTTRLKLLKLLSLVVQDADTREIEEIFRQEPKLSYNLLRLVNSVAVGPKTPITGFNQAITVLGRRQLQRWLQLLIYANQFGRGDQPNPLMQLAASRGRQLELLVAD
;
A
#
# COMPACT_ATOMS: atom_id res chain seq x y z
N MET A 1 18.13 23.90 3.44
CA MET A 1 18.48 22.47 3.67
C MET A 1 17.52 21.66 2.85
N GLN A 2 17.98 20.65 2.11
CA GLN A 2 17.12 19.88 1.18
C GLN A 2 16.32 18.87 1.99
N ALA A 3 14.99 18.88 1.86
CA ALA A 3 14.12 17.88 2.47
C ALA A 3 13.93 16.69 1.52
N TYR A 4 13.97 15.46 2.06
CA TYR A 4 13.67 14.24 1.33
C TYR A 4 12.28 13.79 1.71
N HIS A 5 11.49 13.36 0.73
CA HIS A 5 10.13 12.87 0.93
C HIS A 5 10.06 11.37 0.66
N PHE A 6 9.51 10.64 1.61
CA PHE A 6 9.36 9.19 1.55
C PHE A 6 7.89 8.82 1.57
N PHE A 7 7.54 7.84 0.75
CA PHE A 7 6.18 7.30 0.67
C PHE A 7 6.22 5.81 1.02
N SER A 8 5.53 5.44 2.09
CA SER A 8 5.39 4.06 2.51
C SER A 8 3.95 3.60 2.33
N PRO A 9 3.68 2.45 1.68
CA PRO A 9 2.31 2.01 1.49
C PRO A 9 1.61 1.72 2.82
N LEU A 10 0.34 2.12 2.92
CA LEU A 10 -0.61 1.70 3.92
C LEU A 10 -1.53 0.66 3.30
N LEU A 11 -1.68 -0.47 3.98
CA LEU A 11 -2.39 -1.64 3.48
C LEU A 11 -3.81 -1.69 4.03
N ALA A 12 -4.76 -2.07 3.18
CA ALA A 12 -6.09 -2.50 3.60
C ALA A 12 -6.03 -3.91 4.24
N PRO A 13 -7.10 -4.39 4.91
CA PRO A 13 -7.15 -5.73 5.50
C PRO A 13 -6.89 -6.88 4.52
N ASN A 14 -7.16 -6.69 3.24
CA ASN A 14 -6.85 -7.63 2.17
C ASN A 14 -5.42 -7.50 1.62
N GLN A 15 -4.54 -6.76 2.30
CA GLN A 15 -3.15 -6.48 1.92
C GLN A 15 -2.97 -5.68 0.62
N ALA A 16 -4.04 -5.14 0.03
CA ALA A 16 -3.92 -4.20 -1.08
C ALA A 16 -3.39 -2.84 -0.60
N TRP A 17 -2.63 -2.15 -1.44
CA TRP A 17 -2.27 -0.76 -1.19
C TRP A 17 -3.55 0.09 -1.21
N ALA A 18 -3.75 0.87 -0.15
CA ALA A 18 -4.96 1.66 0.00
C ALA A 18 -4.68 3.15 0.22
N ALA A 19 -3.51 3.48 0.77
CA ALA A 19 -3.04 4.85 0.96
C ALA A 19 -1.51 4.84 1.02
N PHE A 20 -0.88 6.02 1.09
CA PHE A 20 0.54 6.15 1.38
C PHE A 20 0.76 7.03 2.60
N ASP A 21 1.62 6.59 3.50
CA ASP A 21 2.18 7.42 4.56
C ASP A 21 3.30 8.27 3.96
N TRP A 22 3.11 9.57 3.97
CA TRP A 22 4.04 10.56 3.44
C TRP A 22 4.83 11.19 4.55
N GLN A 23 6.11 10.90 4.59
CA GLN A 23 7.05 11.41 5.59
C GLN A 23 8.12 12.29 4.93
N ALA A 24 8.52 13.36 5.62
CA ALA A 24 9.65 14.18 5.23
C ALA A 24 10.84 13.97 6.18
N PHE A 25 12.04 13.98 5.64
CA PHE A 25 13.26 13.86 6.44
C PHE A 25 14.27 14.98 6.08
N PRO A 26 14.90 15.61 7.06
CA PRO A 26 14.67 15.48 8.49
C PRO A 26 13.30 16.04 8.91
N ALA A 27 12.65 15.41 9.88
CA ALA A 27 11.30 15.77 10.36
C ALA A 27 11.22 17.23 10.88
N THR A 28 12.34 17.78 11.34
CA THR A 28 12.46 19.16 11.81
C THR A 28 12.37 20.21 10.70
N ASN A 29 12.43 19.79 9.43
CA ASN A 29 12.37 20.68 8.27
C ASN A 29 11.06 20.55 7.47
N THR A 30 10.08 19.90 8.02
CA THR A 30 8.75 19.81 7.41
C THR A 30 8.04 21.15 7.63
N ASP A 31 8.52 22.19 6.95
CA ASP A 31 7.76 23.42 6.83
C ASP A 31 6.75 23.26 5.67
N LEU A 32 5.70 24.04 5.74
CA LEU A 32 4.65 24.04 4.73
C LEU A 32 5.21 24.40 3.34
N THR A 33 6.32 25.14 3.29
CA THR A 33 7.01 25.54 2.05
C THR A 33 7.60 24.34 1.33
N SER A 34 8.22 23.41 2.07
CA SER A 34 8.74 22.15 1.51
C SER A 34 7.61 21.26 0.97
N LEU A 35 6.49 21.16 1.69
CA LEU A 35 5.32 20.41 1.24
C LEU A 35 4.72 21.01 -0.03
N THR A 36 4.54 22.31 -0.08
CA THR A 36 3.96 22.98 -1.26
C THR A 36 4.86 22.85 -2.49
N ALA A 37 6.18 22.87 -2.33
CA ALA A 37 7.14 22.72 -3.42
C ALA A 37 7.08 21.31 -4.06
N THR A 38 6.72 20.27 -3.27
CA THR A 38 6.64 18.88 -3.77
C THR A 38 5.24 18.47 -4.22
N THR A 39 4.24 19.34 -4.05
CA THR A 39 2.83 19.03 -4.34
C THR A 39 2.61 18.52 -5.75
N GLU A 40 3.18 19.18 -6.76
CA GLU A 40 3.00 18.80 -8.16
C GLU A 40 3.53 17.40 -8.46
N ALA A 41 4.65 17.02 -7.85
CA ALA A 41 5.20 15.68 -7.97
C ALA A 41 4.33 14.62 -7.26
N CYS A 42 3.63 14.98 -6.19
CA CYS A 42 2.78 14.08 -5.41
C CYS A 42 1.38 13.87 -6.00
N VAL A 43 0.86 14.81 -6.79
CA VAL A 43 -0.50 14.73 -7.37
C VAL A 43 -0.77 13.43 -8.14
N PRO A 44 0.13 12.92 -9.01
CA PRO A 44 -0.13 11.66 -9.72
C PRO A 44 -0.27 10.46 -8.77
N LEU A 45 0.51 10.42 -7.69
CA LEU A 45 0.42 9.38 -6.66
C LEU A 45 -0.87 9.54 -5.85
N ALA A 46 -1.18 10.76 -5.41
CA ALA A 46 -2.38 11.08 -4.65
C ALA A 46 -3.67 10.70 -5.38
N ARG A 47 -3.70 10.83 -6.72
CA ARG A 47 -4.85 10.41 -7.54
C ARG A 47 -5.12 8.92 -7.54
N GLN A 48 -4.11 8.10 -7.26
CA GLN A 48 -4.24 6.64 -7.18
C GLN A 48 -4.60 6.20 -5.77
N HIS A 49 -3.98 6.81 -4.77
CA HIS A 49 -4.14 6.48 -3.36
C HIS A 49 -3.97 7.75 -2.51
N PRO A 50 -4.84 8.00 -1.53
CA PRO A 50 -4.72 9.15 -0.66
C PRO A 50 -3.40 9.15 0.11
N LEU A 51 -2.90 10.35 0.41
CA LEU A 51 -1.65 10.55 1.15
C LEU A 51 -1.96 10.91 2.61
N LEU A 52 -1.52 10.08 3.54
CA LEU A 52 -1.54 10.37 4.97
C LEU A 52 -0.29 11.16 5.32
N HIS A 53 -0.48 12.32 5.94
CA HIS A 53 0.63 13.17 6.37
C HIS A 53 0.43 13.69 7.80
N SER A 54 1.48 13.63 8.61
CA SER A 54 1.47 14.19 9.95
C SER A 54 1.65 15.70 9.89
N CYS A 55 0.70 16.44 10.44
CA CYS A 55 0.62 17.88 10.37
C CYS A 55 0.85 18.52 11.73
N ALA A 56 1.54 19.64 11.74
CA ALA A 56 1.67 20.48 12.92
C ALA A 56 0.39 21.32 13.13
N PRO A 57 -0.09 21.53 14.36
CA PRO A 57 -1.29 22.32 14.65
C PRO A 57 -1.24 23.74 14.08
N GLU A 58 -0.06 24.34 14.03
CA GLU A 58 0.20 25.69 13.54
C GLU A 58 -0.14 25.86 12.05
N TRP A 59 -0.19 24.76 11.29
CA TRP A 59 -0.55 24.80 9.87
C TRP A 59 -2.01 25.10 9.65
N LEU A 60 -2.87 24.83 10.63
CA LEU A 60 -4.30 25.11 10.56
C LEU A 60 -4.60 26.61 10.33
N GLU A 61 -3.72 27.48 10.81
CA GLU A 61 -3.85 28.95 10.67
C GLU A 61 -3.20 29.48 9.38
N ASN A 62 -2.47 28.64 8.63
CA ASN A 62 -1.76 29.08 7.43
C ASN A 62 -2.64 29.00 6.17
N PRO A 63 -2.90 30.12 5.49
CA PRO A 63 -3.73 30.13 4.27
C PRO A 63 -3.15 29.25 3.14
N GLY A 64 -1.81 29.17 3.02
CA GLY A 64 -1.14 28.35 2.03
C GLY A 64 -1.38 26.85 2.23
N PHE A 65 -1.70 26.41 3.45
CA PHE A 65 -2.03 25.02 3.73
C PHE A 65 -3.37 24.59 3.08
N ARG A 66 -4.36 25.45 3.08
CA ARG A 66 -5.63 25.21 2.39
C ARG A 66 -5.47 25.17 0.87
N GLU A 67 -4.61 26.03 0.31
CA GLU A 67 -4.27 25.95 -1.12
C GLU A 67 -3.54 24.65 -1.50
N PHE A 68 -2.63 24.23 -0.66
CA PHE A 68 -1.94 22.93 -0.80
C PHE A 68 -2.95 21.77 -0.90
N ILE A 69 -3.93 21.70 0.01
CA ILE A 69 -4.96 20.67 0.03
C ILE A 69 -5.80 20.71 -1.26
N LYS A 70 -6.23 21.89 -1.69
CA LYS A 70 -7.00 22.05 -2.93
C LYS A 70 -6.24 21.60 -4.17
N LYS A 71 -4.91 21.79 -4.20
CA LYS A 71 -4.04 21.32 -5.29
C LYS A 71 -3.91 19.81 -5.33
N LEU A 72 -3.84 19.13 -4.17
CA LEU A 72 -3.84 17.68 -4.12
C LEU A 72 -5.12 17.08 -4.69
N GLY A 73 -6.26 17.72 -4.44
CA GLY A 73 -7.56 17.28 -4.90
C GLY A 73 -8.42 16.69 -3.78
N ARG A 74 -9.71 16.55 -4.07
CA ARG A 74 -10.69 16.04 -3.11
C ARG A 74 -10.41 14.59 -2.78
N ASP A 75 -10.52 14.24 -1.49
CA ASP A 75 -10.32 12.90 -0.92
C ASP A 75 -8.90 12.33 -1.13
N GLN A 76 -7.92 13.18 -1.51
CA GLN A 76 -6.55 12.76 -1.79
C GLN A 76 -5.59 12.98 -0.60
N ALA A 77 -6.02 13.68 0.45
CA ALA A 77 -5.22 13.96 1.62
C ALA A 77 -5.91 13.45 2.90
N ILE A 78 -5.13 12.77 3.74
CA ILE A 78 -5.48 12.39 5.12
C ILE A 78 -4.50 13.15 6.02
N LEU A 79 -4.98 14.15 6.73
CA LEU A 79 -4.16 15.05 7.52
C LEU A 79 -4.21 14.66 8.99
N ALA A 80 -3.13 14.08 9.50
CA ALA A 80 -3.05 13.58 10.86
C ALA A 80 -2.47 14.65 11.79
N PHE A 81 -3.29 15.09 12.73
CA PHE A 81 -2.92 16.04 13.77
C PHE A 81 -2.79 15.37 15.14
N PRO A 82 -2.02 15.94 16.05
CA PRO A 82 -1.93 15.43 17.41
C PRO A 82 -3.27 15.55 18.15
N GLN A 83 -3.51 14.65 19.09
CA GLN A 83 -4.78 14.47 19.81
C GLN A 83 -5.30 15.75 20.51
N ASN A 84 -4.40 16.62 20.99
CA ASN A 84 -4.74 17.82 21.73
C ASN A 84 -5.55 18.85 20.93
N ILE A 85 -5.51 18.82 19.59
CA ILE A 85 -6.32 19.73 18.76
C ILE A 85 -7.83 19.53 18.97
N ALA A 86 -8.25 18.33 19.36
CA ALA A 86 -9.65 18.02 19.60
C ALA A 86 -10.23 18.72 20.86
N THR A 87 -9.36 19.24 21.73
CA THR A 87 -9.77 19.96 22.95
C THR A 87 -9.82 21.48 22.75
N ILE A 88 -9.36 21.99 21.62
CA ILE A 88 -9.29 23.42 21.28
C ILE A 88 -10.34 23.70 20.20
N LYS A 89 -11.38 24.44 20.60
CA LYS A 89 -12.56 24.67 19.73
C LYS A 89 -12.23 25.36 18.40
N GLU A 90 -11.29 26.28 18.41
CA GLU A 90 -10.83 26.98 17.22
C GLU A 90 -10.16 26.03 16.23
N GLN A 91 -9.30 25.13 16.73
CA GLN A 91 -8.61 24.11 15.94
C GLN A 91 -9.58 23.05 15.41
N GLU A 92 -10.52 22.60 16.23
CA GLU A 92 -11.60 21.72 15.78
C GLU A 92 -12.42 22.35 14.65
N THR A 93 -12.72 23.64 14.75
CA THR A 93 -13.44 24.38 13.70
C THR A 93 -12.62 24.47 12.41
N ALA A 94 -11.31 24.70 12.53
CA ALA A 94 -10.41 24.68 11.38
C ALA A 94 -10.37 23.30 10.70
N CYS A 95 -10.35 22.20 11.47
CA CYS A 95 -10.45 20.85 10.95
C CYS A 95 -11.74 20.61 10.14
N LYS A 96 -12.88 21.11 10.61
CA LYS A 96 -14.15 21.07 9.85
C LYS A 96 -14.03 21.81 8.52
N ALA A 97 -13.34 22.94 8.50
CA ALA A 97 -13.12 23.70 7.27
C ALA A 97 -12.22 22.94 6.27
N LEU A 98 -11.17 22.26 6.73
CA LEU A 98 -10.33 21.41 5.89
C LEU A 98 -11.12 20.26 5.24
N ARG A 99 -12.04 19.65 5.98
CA ARG A 99 -12.94 18.62 5.44
C ARG A 99 -13.87 19.18 4.37
N GLN A 100 -14.37 20.40 4.53
CA GLN A 100 -15.17 21.09 3.49
C GLN A 100 -14.34 21.37 2.23
N ASP A 101 -13.04 21.65 2.39
CA ASP A 101 -12.11 21.81 1.26
C ASP A 101 -11.75 20.47 0.58
N GLY A 102 -12.20 19.33 1.13
CA GLY A 102 -12.07 18.00 0.54
C GLY A 102 -10.94 17.15 1.10
N ALA A 103 -10.31 17.53 2.22
CA ALA A 103 -9.37 16.66 2.93
C ALA A 103 -10.10 15.75 3.93
N HIS A 104 -9.51 14.62 4.24
CA HIS A 104 -9.84 13.86 5.43
C HIS A 104 -8.97 14.30 6.59
N VAL A 105 -9.53 14.34 7.78
CA VAL A 105 -8.81 14.72 8.99
C VAL A 105 -8.68 13.52 9.92
N ALA A 106 -7.47 13.30 10.40
CA ALA A 106 -7.10 12.23 11.32
C ALA A 106 -6.60 12.81 12.65
N LEU A 107 -6.80 12.08 13.75
CA LEU A 107 -6.15 12.34 15.03
C LEU A 107 -5.13 11.23 15.33
N SER A 108 -3.93 11.62 15.68
CA SER A 108 -2.90 10.72 16.22
C SER A 108 -3.11 10.54 17.73
N ILE A 109 -3.58 9.36 18.12
CA ILE A 109 -3.84 9.01 19.50
C ILE A 109 -2.57 8.41 20.11
N VAL A 110 -1.94 9.14 21.02
CA VAL A 110 -0.65 8.76 21.64
C VAL A 110 -0.81 8.40 23.11
N GLU A 111 -1.69 9.10 23.83
CA GLU A 111 -1.88 8.96 25.28
C GLU A 111 -3.35 8.92 25.66
N ASN A 112 -3.64 8.43 26.86
CA ASN A 112 -4.96 8.50 27.53
C ASN A 112 -6.15 7.86 26.77
N GLY A 113 -5.89 7.04 25.74
CA GLY A 113 -6.93 6.38 24.99
C GLY A 113 -7.73 7.31 24.04
N ILE A 114 -8.82 6.79 23.51
CA ILE A 114 -9.67 7.53 22.57
C ILE A 114 -10.61 8.46 23.33
N PRO A 115 -10.55 9.78 23.13
CA PRO A 115 -11.44 10.72 23.82
C PRO A 115 -12.91 10.46 23.48
N LYS A 116 -13.77 10.34 24.48
CA LYS A 116 -15.21 10.06 24.31
C LYS A 116 -16.01 11.23 23.73
N THR A 117 -15.40 12.40 23.64
CA THR A 117 -16.02 13.62 23.10
C THR A 117 -15.82 13.80 21.60
N LEU A 118 -15.06 12.90 20.96
CA LEU A 118 -14.80 12.99 19.53
C LEU A 118 -16.06 12.82 18.69
N THR A 119 -16.15 13.59 17.61
CA THR A 119 -17.25 13.51 16.66
C THR A 119 -16.74 13.31 15.24
N THR A 120 -17.46 12.52 14.46
CA THR A 120 -17.18 12.31 13.03
C THR A 120 -17.50 13.52 12.15
N THR A 121 -18.06 14.58 12.74
CA THR A 121 -18.21 15.86 12.03
C THR A 121 -16.89 16.61 11.87
N SER A 122 -15.91 16.34 12.76
CA SER A 122 -14.61 17.01 12.77
C SER A 122 -13.47 16.14 12.27
N PHE A 123 -13.56 14.82 12.53
CA PHE A 123 -12.48 13.88 12.26
C PHE A 123 -13.02 12.63 11.57
N ASP A 124 -12.25 12.08 10.65
CA ASP A 124 -12.59 10.87 9.87
C ASP A 124 -11.81 9.65 10.37
N TYR A 125 -10.53 9.85 10.72
CA TYR A 125 -9.61 8.78 11.05
C TYR A 125 -9.03 8.95 12.45
N LEU A 126 -8.68 7.81 13.08
CA LEU A 126 -7.87 7.75 14.28
C LEU A 126 -6.61 6.94 13.98
N CYS A 127 -5.44 7.57 14.09
CA CYS A 127 -4.15 6.93 13.92
C CYS A 127 -3.63 6.46 15.28
N LEU A 128 -3.33 5.17 15.39
CA LEU A 128 -2.87 4.53 16.62
C LEU A 128 -1.64 3.69 16.33
N ASP A 129 -0.64 3.80 17.19
CA ASP A 129 0.42 2.79 17.20
C ASP A 129 -0.17 1.44 17.59
N VAL A 130 0.19 0.37 16.86
CA VAL A 130 -0.42 -0.96 17.02
C VAL A 130 -0.16 -1.55 18.41
N GLU A 131 1.02 -1.33 18.99
CA GLU A 131 1.34 -1.82 20.33
C GLU A 131 0.57 -1.05 21.39
N HIS A 132 0.45 0.27 21.23
CA HIS A 132 -0.38 1.09 22.11
C HIS A 132 -1.86 0.68 22.00
N ALA A 133 -2.36 0.43 20.80
CA ALA A 133 -3.75 -0.02 20.58
C ALA A 133 -4.02 -1.40 21.21
N ARG A 134 -3.04 -2.32 21.19
CA ARG A 134 -3.16 -3.66 21.81
C ARG A 134 -3.15 -3.65 23.33
N ASN A 135 -2.27 -2.86 23.91
CA ASN A 135 -1.90 -2.96 25.32
C ASN A 135 -2.43 -1.79 26.15
N GLY A 136 -2.67 -0.62 25.54
CA GLY A 136 -3.04 0.62 26.21
C GLY A 136 -4.49 1.05 26.04
N ILE A 137 -5.19 0.57 25.00
CA ILE A 137 -6.56 0.99 24.68
C ILE A 137 -7.54 -0.15 24.97
N PRO A 138 -8.60 0.09 25.77
CA PRO A 138 -9.65 -0.91 25.97
C PRO A 138 -10.29 -1.31 24.63
N LEU A 139 -10.47 -2.61 24.43
CA LEU A 139 -11.09 -3.14 23.19
C LEU A 139 -12.47 -2.51 22.90
N LEU A 140 -13.22 -2.22 23.95
CA LEU A 140 -14.53 -1.57 23.81
C LEU A 140 -14.43 -0.18 23.18
N ASP A 141 -13.36 0.57 23.46
CA ASP A 141 -13.16 1.90 22.88
C ASP A 141 -12.82 1.83 21.39
N LEU A 142 -12.06 0.80 20.95
CA LEU A 142 -11.82 0.52 19.53
C LEU A 142 -13.12 0.13 18.80
N ILE A 143 -13.96 -0.71 19.43
CA ILE A 143 -15.25 -1.10 18.87
C ILE A 143 -16.17 0.11 18.75
N ASN A 144 -16.26 0.94 19.81
CA ASN A 144 -17.07 2.14 19.81
C ASN A 144 -16.62 3.14 18.73
N ALA A 145 -15.31 3.35 18.57
CA ALA A 145 -14.77 4.22 17.53
C ALA A 145 -15.24 3.79 16.14
N ASN A 146 -15.14 2.48 15.82
CA ASN A 146 -15.67 1.93 14.57
C ASN A 146 -17.20 2.12 14.44
N GLN A 147 -17.96 1.90 15.51
CA GLN A 147 -19.42 2.06 15.50
C GLN A 147 -19.85 3.52 15.29
N TYR A 148 -19.08 4.47 15.84
CA TYR A 148 -19.30 5.90 15.62
C TYR A 148 -18.89 6.35 14.21
N GLY A 149 -18.28 5.50 13.41
CA GLY A 149 -17.93 5.77 12.01
C GLY A 149 -16.51 6.27 11.81
N PHE A 150 -15.64 6.24 12.82
CA PHE A 150 -14.22 6.53 12.64
C PHE A 150 -13.53 5.37 11.90
N GLN A 151 -12.63 5.72 11.00
CA GLN A 151 -11.72 4.76 10.38
C GLN A 151 -10.43 4.67 11.18
N LEU A 152 -10.00 3.46 11.53
CA LEU A 152 -8.80 3.24 12.31
C LEU A 152 -7.59 3.01 11.41
N VAL A 153 -6.48 3.68 11.72
CA VAL A 153 -5.18 3.50 11.05
C VAL A 153 -4.19 2.95 12.06
N ALA A 154 -3.62 1.77 11.78
CA ALA A 154 -2.56 1.19 12.60
C ALA A 154 -1.19 1.62 12.05
N THR A 155 -0.43 2.32 12.87
CA THR A 155 0.97 2.64 12.62
C THR A 155 1.88 1.68 13.38
N GLY A 156 3.18 1.63 13.04
CA GLY A 156 4.14 0.77 13.78
C GLY A 156 3.89 -0.73 13.62
N VAL A 157 3.29 -1.19 12.52
CA VAL A 157 3.03 -2.62 12.29
C VAL A 157 4.32 -3.29 11.79
N HIS A 158 5.02 -4.01 12.66
CA HIS A 158 6.30 -4.65 12.38
C HIS A 158 6.24 -6.16 12.20
N SER A 159 5.08 -6.79 12.45
CA SER A 159 4.91 -8.24 12.30
C SER A 159 3.57 -8.60 11.66
N HIS A 160 3.55 -9.78 11.03
CA HIS A 160 2.32 -10.36 10.47
C HIS A 160 1.24 -10.59 11.55
N GLU A 161 1.64 -10.91 12.78
CA GLU A 161 0.71 -11.06 13.92
C GLU A 161 0.01 -9.73 14.24
N GLN A 162 0.77 -8.63 14.30
CA GLN A 162 0.23 -7.29 14.53
C GLN A 162 -0.73 -6.88 13.41
N PHE A 163 -0.39 -7.17 12.15
CA PHE A 163 -1.26 -6.92 11.01
C PHE A 163 -2.57 -7.70 11.12
N ASP A 164 -2.49 -9.01 11.37
CA ASP A 164 -3.68 -9.87 11.49
C ASP A 164 -4.57 -9.41 12.67
N TRP A 165 -3.96 -9.01 13.78
CA TRP A 165 -4.68 -8.46 14.93
C TRP A 165 -5.41 -7.16 14.54
N ALA A 166 -4.74 -6.20 13.90
CA ALA A 166 -5.32 -4.94 13.49
C ALA A 166 -6.46 -5.16 12.48
N ALA A 167 -6.26 -6.04 11.49
CA ALA A 167 -7.30 -6.42 10.53
C ALA A 167 -8.53 -7.04 11.22
N ALA A 168 -8.33 -7.93 12.19
CA ALA A 168 -9.41 -8.51 13.00
C ALA A 168 -10.15 -7.48 13.86
N LYS A 169 -9.49 -6.38 14.27
CA LYS A 169 -10.07 -5.25 15.00
C LYS A 169 -10.64 -4.16 14.09
N ARG A 170 -10.77 -4.43 12.79
CA ARG A 170 -11.35 -3.55 11.77
C ARG A 170 -10.58 -2.24 11.57
N PHE A 171 -9.27 -2.29 11.69
CA PHE A 171 -8.45 -1.20 11.18
C PHE A 171 -8.58 -1.16 9.66
N SER A 172 -8.83 0.01 9.11
CA SER A 172 -9.01 0.22 7.65
C SER A 172 -7.69 0.37 6.91
N LEU A 173 -6.68 0.93 7.57
CA LEU A 173 -5.34 1.14 7.03
C LEU A 173 -4.29 0.66 8.04
N MET A 174 -3.25 0.01 7.55
CA MET A 174 -2.16 -0.52 8.37
C MET A 174 -0.81 -0.27 7.70
N SER A 175 0.16 0.16 8.47
CA SER A 175 1.52 0.37 7.95
C SER A 175 2.17 -0.93 7.50
N SER A 176 3.11 -0.83 6.54
CA SER A 176 3.62 -1.98 5.78
C SER A 176 5.02 -2.44 6.16
N GLN A 177 5.55 -2.02 7.33
CA GLN A 177 6.91 -2.37 7.74
C GLN A 177 7.13 -3.89 7.84
N PHE A 178 6.11 -4.64 8.23
CA PHE A 178 6.16 -6.10 8.35
C PHE A 178 6.30 -6.85 7.03
N VAL A 179 5.98 -6.22 5.90
CA VAL A 179 5.92 -6.88 4.57
C VAL A 179 7.26 -7.53 4.18
N ALA A 180 8.37 -6.93 4.61
CA ALA A 180 9.71 -7.47 4.33
C ALA A 180 10.16 -8.55 5.34
N THR A 181 9.35 -8.86 6.37
CA THR A 181 9.66 -9.90 7.36
C THR A 181 9.07 -11.24 6.94
N VAL A 182 9.71 -12.34 7.35
CA VAL A 182 9.21 -13.69 7.07
C VAL A 182 8.08 -14.03 8.04
N ASP A 183 6.94 -14.48 7.51
CA ASP A 183 5.87 -15.03 8.34
C ASP A 183 6.19 -16.47 8.73
N MET A 184 6.76 -16.64 9.92
CA MET A 184 7.13 -17.97 10.45
C MET A 184 5.91 -18.85 10.79
N ARG A 185 4.70 -18.28 10.81
CA ARG A 185 3.44 -19.00 11.09
C ARG A 185 2.80 -19.56 9.83
N ALA A 186 3.22 -19.08 8.65
CA ALA A 186 2.69 -19.57 7.40
C ALA A 186 3.02 -21.06 7.24
N PRO A 187 2.03 -21.96 7.10
CA PRO A 187 2.31 -23.35 6.85
C PRO A 187 3.08 -23.46 5.54
N VAL A 188 4.18 -24.21 5.57
CA VAL A 188 4.90 -24.63 4.37
C VAL A 188 4.08 -25.75 3.73
N ASP A 189 2.91 -25.44 3.19
CA ASP A 189 2.19 -26.39 2.36
C ASP A 189 3.07 -26.73 1.16
N ALA A 190 3.17 -28.02 0.87
CA ALA A 190 3.79 -28.50 -0.36
C ALA A 190 2.92 -28.04 -1.54
N ASP A 191 3.10 -26.76 -1.91
CA ASP A 191 2.33 -26.12 -2.97
C ASP A 191 2.69 -26.82 -4.29
N THR A 192 1.79 -27.70 -4.74
CA THR A 192 1.93 -28.42 -6.01
C THR A 192 2.09 -27.45 -7.18
N THR A 193 1.51 -26.27 -7.09
CA THR A 193 1.68 -25.20 -8.08
C THR A 193 3.11 -24.69 -8.10
N ARG A 194 3.74 -24.53 -6.93
CA ARG A 194 5.15 -24.13 -6.83
C ARG A 194 6.10 -25.16 -7.43
N LEU A 195 5.89 -26.45 -7.15
CA LEU A 195 6.69 -27.52 -7.75
C LEU A 195 6.57 -27.53 -9.28
N LYS A 196 5.37 -27.30 -9.82
CA LYS A 196 5.15 -27.19 -11.26
C LYS A 196 5.81 -25.95 -11.86
N LEU A 197 5.77 -24.80 -11.17
CA LEU A 197 6.47 -23.58 -11.58
C LEU A 197 7.99 -23.77 -11.58
N LEU A 198 8.56 -24.43 -10.58
CA LEU A 198 9.99 -24.77 -10.53
C LEU A 198 10.37 -25.71 -11.67
N LYS A 199 9.53 -26.71 -11.97
CA LYS A 199 9.73 -27.60 -13.11
C LYS A 199 9.69 -26.85 -14.45
N LEU A 200 8.72 -25.97 -14.64
CA LEU A 200 8.64 -25.08 -15.82
C LEU A 200 9.90 -24.21 -15.95
N LEU A 201 10.33 -23.59 -14.86
CA LEU A 201 11.53 -22.76 -14.86
C LEU A 201 12.78 -23.58 -15.24
N SER A 202 12.91 -24.79 -14.71
CA SER A 202 14.00 -25.71 -15.07
C SER A 202 14.01 -26.03 -16.56
N LEU A 203 12.87 -26.38 -17.15
CA LEU A 203 12.76 -26.67 -18.59
C LEU A 203 13.11 -25.44 -19.45
N VAL A 204 12.67 -24.24 -19.05
CA VAL A 204 12.98 -23.00 -19.79
C VAL A 204 14.48 -22.68 -19.72
N VAL A 205 15.12 -22.87 -18.55
CA VAL A 205 16.57 -22.64 -18.35
C VAL A 205 17.42 -23.66 -19.12
N GLN A 206 16.97 -24.91 -19.21
CA GLN A 206 17.65 -26.00 -19.94
C GLN A 206 17.39 -25.95 -21.45
N ASP A 207 16.68 -24.94 -21.93
CA ASP A 207 16.30 -24.79 -23.35
C ASP A 207 15.52 -25.99 -23.91
N ALA A 208 14.71 -26.65 -23.06
CA ALA A 208 13.90 -27.81 -23.43
C ALA A 208 12.93 -27.51 -24.57
N ASP A 209 12.44 -28.55 -25.25
CA ASP A 209 11.47 -28.41 -26.35
C ASP A 209 10.21 -27.65 -25.87
N THR A 210 9.71 -26.78 -26.71
CA THR A 210 8.50 -25.99 -26.43
C THR A 210 7.28 -26.88 -26.13
N ARG A 211 7.24 -28.09 -26.70
CA ARG A 211 6.19 -29.07 -26.44
C ARG A 211 6.18 -29.57 -25.00
N GLU A 212 7.34 -29.77 -24.39
CA GLU A 212 7.46 -30.19 -22.98
C GLU A 212 6.97 -29.08 -22.05
N ILE A 213 7.28 -27.82 -22.37
CA ILE A 213 6.81 -26.67 -21.63
C ILE A 213 5.27 -26.55 -21.77
N GLU A 214 4.74 -26.72 -22.99
CA GLU A 214 3.31 -26.66 -23.28
C GLU A 214 2.52 -27.72 -22.51
N GLU A 215 3.05 -28.95 -22.37
CA GLU A 215 2.41 -30.07 -21.64
C GLU A 215 2.11 -29.68 -20.18
N ILE A 216 3.05 -29.00 -19.51
CA ILE A 216 2.83 -28.55 -18.13
C ILE A 216 1.82 -27.41 -18.07
N PHE A 217 1.85 -26.46 -19.02
CA PHE A 217 0.87 -25.38 -19.09
C PHE A 217 -0.56 -25.93 -19.33
N ARG A 218 -0.72 -26.96 -20.14
CA ARG A 218 -2.03 -27.60 -20.36
C ARG A 218 -2.63 -28.18 -19.08
N GLN A 219 -1.81 -28.64 -18.15
CA GLN A 219 -2.23 -29.17 -16.86
C GLN A 219 -2.59 -28.06 -15.86
N GLU A 220 -2.28 -26.79 -16.17
CA GLU A 220 -2.46 -25.63 -15.27
C GLU A 220 -3.24 -24.51 -15.97
N PRO A 221 -4.58 -24.59 -16.03
CA PRO A 221 -5.39 -23.60 -16.75
C PRO A 221 -5.19 -22.15 -16.27
N LYS A 222 -4.96 -21.96 -14.97
CA LYS A 222 -4.71 -20.62 -14.37
C LYS A 222 -3.39 -20.02 -14.87
N LEU A 223 -2.32 -20.80 -14.94
CA LEU A 223 -1.04 -20.36 -15.49
C LEU A 223 -1.16 -20.05 -16.98
N SER A 224 -1.86 -20.90 -17.71
CA SER A 224 -2.17 -20.75 -19.13
C SER A 224 -2.89 -19.43 -19.41
N TYR A 225 -3.92 -19.15 -18.68
CA TYR A 225 -4.68 -17.91 -18.77
C TYR A 225 -3.82 -16.68 -18.46
N ASN A 226 -3.01 -16.74 -17.40
CA ASN A 226 -2.14 -15.65 -17.00
C ASN A 226 -1.06 -15.36 -18.05
N LEU A 227 -0.48 -16.40 -18.68
CA LEU A 227 0.49 -16.23 -19.77
C LEU A 227 -0.16 -15.56 -20.98
N LEU A 228 -1.31 -16.05 -21.42
CA LEU A 228 -2.03 -15.46 -22.57
C LEU A 228 -2.45 -14.02 -22.29
N ARG A 229 -2.88 -13.72 -21.08
CA ARG A 229 -3.21 -12.35 -20.65
C ARG A 229 -2.00 -11.43 -20.67
N LEU A 230 -0.82 -11.91 -20.22
CA LEU A 230 0.43 -11.16 -20.26
C LEU A 230 0.81 -10.83 -21.70
N VAL A 231 0.83 -11.82 -22.58
CA VAL A 231 1.25 -11.67 -23.97
C VAL A 231 0.32 -10.75 -24.76
N ASN A 232 -0.97 -10.78 -24.45
CA ASN A 232 -1.99 -9.92 -25.07
C ASN A 232 -2.15 -8.56 -24.38
N SER A 233 -1.33 -8.25 -23.35
CA SER A 233 -1.38 -6.94 -22.69
C SER A 233 -0.85 -5.83 -23.59
N VAL A 234 -1.27 -4.59 -23.34
CA VAL A 234 -0.87 -3.40 -24.12
C VAL A 234 0.66 -3.22 -24.19
N ALA A 235 1.39 -3.68 -23.18
CA ALA A 235 2.85 -3.55 -23.12
C ALA A 235 3.61 -4.52 -24.02
N VAL A 236 3.02 -5.67 -24.35
CA VAL A 236 3.64 -6.75 -25.15
C VAL A 236 2.82 -7.02 -26.42
N GLY A 237 1.56 -6.56 -26.46
CA GLY A 237 0.50 -7.01 -27.33
C GLY A 237 0.77 -6.93 -28.82
N PRO A 238 0.65 -8.04 -29.53
CA PRO A 238 0.63 -8.07 -30.98
C PRO A 238 -0.68 -7.47 -31.52
N LYS A 239 -0.65 -7.07 -32.81
CA LYS A 239 -1.85 -6.53 -33.48
C LYS A 239 -3.03 -7.52 -33.56
N THR A 240 -2.78 -8.81 -33.44
CA THR A 240 -3.77 -9.90 -33.43
C THR A 240 -3.71 -10.67 -32.11
N PRO A 241 -4.84 -10.95 -31.43
CA PRO A 241 -4.85 -11.72 -30.19
C PRO A 241 -4.20 -13.10 -30.33
N ILE A 242 -3.30 -13.43 -29.42
CA ILE A 242 -2.64 -14.73 -29.35
C ILE A 242 -3.51 -15.65 -28.51
N THR A 243 -3.86 -16.81 -29.09
CA THR A 243 -4.67 -17.83 -28.46
C THR A 243 -3.93 -19.16 -28.19
N GLY A 244 -2.73 -19.31 -28.78
CA GLY A 244 -1.95 -20.53 -28.70
C GLY A 244 -0.63 -20.37 -27.90
N PHE A 245 -0.24 -21.45 -27.22
CA PHE A 245 0.97 -21.47 -26.37
C PHE A 245 2.25 -21.25 -27.16
N ASN A 246 2.42 -21.96 -28.27
CA ASN A 246 3.60 -21.83 -29.12
C ASN A 246 3.81 -20.40 -29.59
N GLN A 247 2.72 -19.73 -29.99
CA GLN A 247 2.77 -18.32 -30.36
C GLN A 247 3.10 -17.44 -29.15
N ALA A 248 2.52 -17.69 -27.98
CA ALA A 248 2.78 -16.94 -26.77
C ALA A 248 4.25 -17.01 -26.37
N ILE A 249 4.85 -18.22 -26.37
CA ILE A 249 6.26 -18.42 -26.06
C ILE A 249 7.16 -17.78 -27.12
N THR A 250 6.79 -17.84 -28.38
CA THR A 250 7.56 -17.24 -29.49
C THR A 250 7.58 -15.71 -29.39
N VAL A 251 6.43 -15.10 -29.08
CA VAL A 251 6.31 -13.63 -28.98
C VAL A 251 6.98 -13.09 -27.71
N LEU A 252 6.79 -13.78 -26.58
CA LEU A 252 7.39 -13.36 -25.30
C LEU A 252 8.91 -13.62 -25.31
N GLY A 253 9.35 -14.71 -25.90
CA GLY A 253 10.72 -15.23 -25.84
C GLY A 253 11.03 -15.94 -24.52
N ARG A 254 11.98 -16.89 -24.57
CA ARG A 254 12.35 -17.72 -23.41
C ARG A 254 12.86 -16.91 -22.24
N ARG A 255 13.63 -15.87 -22.48
CA ARG A 255 14.20 -15.00 -21.45
C ARG A 255 13.11 -14.26 -20.65
N GLN A 256 12.09 -13.76 -21.33
CA GLN A 256 10.97 -13.09 -20.65
C GLN A 256 10.06 -14.11 -19.94
N LEU A 257 9.85 -15.27 -20.55
CA LEU A 257 9.13 -16.37 -19.91
C LEU A 257 9.82 -16.81 -18.61
N GLN A 258 11.16 -16.95 -18.63
CA GLN A 258 11.95 -17.25 -17.44
C GLN A 258 11.76 -16.22 -16.32
N ARG A 259 11.86 -14.93 -16.65
CA ARG A 259 11.65 -13.83 -15.70
C ARG A 259 10.25 -13.86 -15.11
N TRP A 260 9.25 -14.10 -15.94
CA TRP A 260 7.85 -14.17 -15.52
C TRP A 260 7.62 -15.37 -14.58
N LEU A 261 8.17 -16.54 -14.88
CA LEU A 261 8.08 -17.71 -14.00
C LEU A 261 8.78 -17.47 -12.66
N GLN A 262 9.95 -16.83 -12.67
CA GLN A 262 10.64 -16.43 -11.43
C GLN A 262 9.76 -15.52 -10.58
N LEU A 263 9.14 -14.50 -11.17
CA LEU A 263 8.22 -13.61 -10.46
C LEU A 263 7.01 -14.36 -9.89
N LEU A 264 6.43 -15.30 -10.65
CA LEU A 264 5.33 -16.13 -10.15
C LEU A 264 5.72 -17.05 -8.99
N ILE A 265 6.92 -17.62 -9.01
CA ILE A 265 7.44 -18.43 -7.91
C ILE A 265 7.56 -17.58 -6.65
N TYR A 266 8.11 -16.37 -6.76
CA TYR A 266 8.19 -15.44 -5.64
C TYR A 266 6.80 -15.01 -5.17
N ALA A 267 5.88 -14.68 -6.09
CA ALA A 267 4.53 -14.30 -5.74
C ALA A 267 3.79 -15.39 -4.96
N ASN A 268 3.92 -16.66 -5.38
CA ASN A 268 3.28 -17.79 -4.71
C ASN A 268 3.92 -18.14 -3.36
N GLN A 269 5.19 -17.79 -3.13
CA GLN A 269 5.82 -18.01 -1.80
C GLN A 269 5.18 -17.16 -0.71
N PHE A 270 4.64 -15.98 -1.06
CA PHE A 270 4.19 -14.96 -0.10
C PHE A 270 2.71 -14.61 -0.25
N GLY A 271 1.99 -15.20 -1.22
CA GLY A 271 0.60 -14.90 -1.50
C GLY A 271 -0.37 -15.93 -0.91
N ARG A 272 -1.39 -15.46 -0.22
CA ARG A 272 -2.54 -16.28 0.21
C ARG A 272 -3.61 -16.29 -0.91
N GLY A 273 -3.36 -16.99 -2.01
CA GLY A 273 -4.34 -17.14 -3.11
C GLY A 273 -4.51 -15.90 -3.98
N ASP A 274 -5.77 -15.44 -4.20
CA ASP A 274 -6.08 -14.30 -5.08
C ASP A 274 -5.86 -12.92 -4.43
N GLN A 275 -5.28 -12.88 -3.23
CA GLN A 275 -4.97 -11.63 -2.53
C GLN A 275 -3.77 -10.92 -3.16
N PRO A 276 -3.76 -9.58 -3.23
CA PRO A 276 -2.59 -8.82 -3.63
C PRO A 276 -1.39 -9.19 -2.77
N ASN A 277 -0.22 -9.34 -3.39
CA ASN A 277 1.02 -9.60 -2.64
C ASN A 277 1.77 -8.27 -2.45
N PRO A 278 1.75 -7.67 -1.24
CA PRO A 278 2.36 -6.38 -0.99
C PRO A 278 3.88 -6.40 -1.12
N LEU A 279 4.54 -7.54 -0.85
CA LEU A 279 5.98 -7.70 -1.03
C LEU A 279 6.37 -7.61 -2.52
N MET A 280 5.59 -8.23 -3.40
CA MET A 280 5.80 -8.15 -4.85
C MET A 280 5.61 -6.72 -5.37
N GLN A 281 4.58 -6.03 -4.91
CA GLN A 281 4.35 -4.64 -5.26
C GLN A 281 5.51 -3.75 -4.80
N LEU A 282 5.99 -3.95 -3.57
CA LEU A 282 7.13 -3.22 -3.01
C LEU A 282 8.42 -3.52 -3.78
N ALA A 283 8.69 -4.79 -4.11
CA ALA A 283 9.87 -5.19 -4.88
C ALA A 283 9.85 -4.61 -6.31
N ALA A 284 8.70 -4.65 -6.99
CA ALA A 284 8.53 -4.07 -8.32
C ALA A 284 8.74 -2.54 -8.30
N SER A 285 8.18 -1.84 -7.31
CA SER A 285 8.36 -0.40 -7.12
C SER A 285 9.83 -0.05 -6.92
N ARG A 286 10.54 -0.76 -6.04
CA ARG A 286 11.97 -0.54 -5.77
C ARG A 286 12.83 -0.85 -7.00
N GLY A 287 12.52 -1.93 -7.73
CA GLY A 287 13.20 -2.27 -8.98
C GLY A 287 13.06 -1.15 -10.01
N ARG A 288 11.85 -0.59 -10.16
CA ARG A 288 11.63 0.53 -11.08
C ARG A 288 12.33 1.82 -10.65
N GLN A 289 12.39 2.10 -9.34
CA GLN A 289 13.16 3.23 -8.82
C GLN A 289 14.64 3.10 -9.16
N LEU A 290 15.23 1.91 -8.97
CA LEU A 290 16.63 1.66 -9.33
C LEU A 290 16.89 1.82 -10.84
N GLU A 291 15.97 1.32 -11.69
CA GLU A 291 16.08 1.53 -13.14
C GLU A 291 16.11 3.01 -13.51
N LEU A 292 15.25 3.83 -12.89
CA LEU A 292 15.20 5.26 -13.16
C LEU A 292 16.46 5.99 -12.68
N LEU A 293 17.02 5.60 -11.53
CA LEU A 293 18.25 6.20 -10.98
C LEU A 293 19.49 5.84 -11.81
N VAL A 294 19.49 4.75 -12.56
CA VAL A 294 20.62 4.35 -13.44
C VAL A 294 20.47 4.93 -14.84
N ALA A 295 19.25 5.36 -15.21
CA ALA A 295 18.98 5.91 -16.55
C ALA A 295 19.33 7.40 -16.69
N ASP A 296 19.55 8.11 -15.56
CA ASP A 296 20.04 9.49 -15.47
C ASP A 296 21.57 9.50 -15.37
#